data_5b22363aba27025bd072cc3a1e40d08b
#
_entry.id   5b22363aba27025bd072cc3a1e40d08b
#
_cell.length_a   1.000
_cell.length_b   1.000
_cell.length_c   1.000
_cell.angle_alpha   90.00
_cell.angle_beta   90.00
_cell.angle_gamma   90.00
#
_symmetry.space_group_name_H-M   'P 1'
#
loop_
_entity.id
_entity.type
_entity.pdbx_description
1 polymer ?
#
loop_
_entity_poly.entity_id
_entity_poly.type
_entity_poly.pdbx_seq_one_letter_code
_entity_poly.pdbx_strand_id
1 'polypeptide(L)'
;MIAEWEGEPTAFALFFTNYSTWHGQPGIHLEDLFVRAHLRGRGIGKALLKAVASEAVNRGCTRLNWHVLDWNEPAIHFYKHLGASILKDWRICRVSDEDIAALAGGS
;
A
#
# COMPACT_ATOMS: atom_id res chain seq x y z
N MET A 1 -7.97 -6.29 6.17
CA MET A 1 -9.23 -6.00 5.43
C MET A 1 -9.44 -7.08 4.38
N ILE A 2 -10.60 -7.68 4.35
CA ILE A 2 -10.94 -8.80 3.47
C ILE A 2 -12.18 -8.45 2.65
N ALA A 3 -12.14 -8.70 1.35
CA ALA A 3 -13.30 -8.61 0.47
C ALA A 3 -13.86 -10.01 0.24
N GLU A 4 -15.19 -10.11 0.15
CA GLU A 4 -15.87 -11.36 -0.11
C GLU A 4 -16.73 -11.25 -1.37
N TRP A 5 -16.85 -12.35 -2.10
CA TRP A 5 -17.72 -12.50 -3.25
C TRP A 5 -18.50 -13.78 -3.09
N GLU A 6 -19.82 -13.66 -3.04
CA GLU A 6 -20.72 -14.80 -2.81
C GLU A 6 -20.34 -15.61 -1.55
N GLY A 7 -19.91 -14.90 -0.49
CA GLY A 7 -19.55 -15.51 0.79
C GLY A 7 -18.15 -16.10 0.84
N GLU A 8 -17.38 -16.04 -0.26
CA GLU A 8 -16.02 -16.55 -0.30
C GLU A 8 -15.00 -15.41 -0.20
N PRO A 9 -13.92 -15.57 0.58
CA PRO A 9 -12.84 -14.59 0.60
C PRO A 9 -12.18 -14.51 -0.77
N THR A 10 -12.16 -13.34 -1.38
CA THR A 10 -11.68 -13.14 -2.76
C THR A 10 -10.48 -12.23 -2.87
N ALA A 11 -10.28 -11.38 -1.87
CA ALA A 11 -9.22 -10.40 -1.88
C ALA A 11 -8.90 -9.94 -0.47
N PHE A 12 -7.69 -9.43 -0.26
CA PHE A 12 -7.34 -8.82 1.03
C PHE A 12 -6.43 -7.61 0.82
N ALA A 13 -6.45 -6.72 1.81
CA ALA A 13 -5.50 -5.62 1.94
C ALA A 13 -4.82 -5.71 3.31
N LEU A 14 -3.51 -5.68 3.32
CA LEU A 14 -2.70 -5.62 4.53
C LEU A 14 -2.11 -4.23 4.65
N PHE A 15 -2.42 -3.53 5.73
CA PHE A 15 -1.96 -2.16 5.91
C PHE A 15 -1.57 -1.89 7.37
N PHE A 16 -0.74 -0.87 7.54
CA PHE A 16 -0.27 -0.44 8.85
C PHE A 16 -0.46 1.06 9.01
N THR A 17 -0.80 1.48 10.24
CA THR A 17 -0.80 2.89 10.59
C THR A 17 0.64 3.31 10.91
N ASN A 18 1.07 4.46 10.39
CA ASN A 18 2.34 5.05 10.73
C ASN A 18 2.20 6.54 11.01
N TYR A 19 3.24 7.15 11.55
CA TYR A 19 3.28 8.57 11.83
C TYR A 19 4.44 9.22 11.08
N SER A 20 4.18 10.40 10.51
CA SER A 20 5.24 11.22 9.97
C SER A 20 5.96 11.94 11.11
N THR A 21 7.28 11.80 11.17
CA THR A 21 8.09 12.56 12.13
C THR A 21 8.11 14.06 11.80
N TRP A 22 7.85 14.40 10.54
CA TRP A 22 7.81 15.79 10.08
C TRP A 22 6.51 16.49 10.45
N HIS A 23 5.39 15.79 10.38
CA HIS A 23 4.07 16.40 10.53
C HIS A 23 3.34 15.97 11.79
N GLY A 24 3.82 14.94 12.48
CA GLY A 24 3.18 14.40 13.68
C GLY A 24 1.78 13.86 13.43
N GLN A 25 1.44 13.55 12.19
CA GLN A 25 0.11 13.08 11.81
C GLN A 25 0.14 11.64 11.35
N PRO A 26 -0.93 10.87 11.64
CA PRO A 26 -0.98 9.47 11.23
C PRO A 26 -1.17 9.33 9.72
N GLY A 27 -0.69 8.23 9.21
CA GLY A 27 -0.90 7.81 7.84
C GLY A 27 -1.10 6.30 7.79
N ILE A 28 -1.54 5.81 6.65
CA ILE A 28 -1.63 4.38 6.39
C ILE A 28 -0.65 4.02 5.29
N HIS A 29 0.13 2.97 5.53
CA HIS A 29 0.92 2.32 4.50
C HIS A 29 0.26 0.99 4.13
N LEU A 30 -0.18 0.88 2.88
CA LEU A 30 -0.74 -0.34 2.34
C LEU A 30 0.42 -1.23 1.89
N GLU A 31 0.64 -2.32 2.63
CA GLU A 31 1.75 -3.23 2.37
C GLU A 31 1.44 -4.18 1.23
N ASP A 32 0.22 -4.69 1.18
CA ASP A 32 -0.18 -5.67 0.18
C ASP A 32 -1.65 -5.55 -0.15
N LEU A 33 -1.96 -5.71 -1.43
CA LEU A 33 -3.31 -5.77 -1.96
C LEU A 33 -3.38 -6.96 -2.91
N PHE A 34 -4.17 -7.95 -2.55
CA PHE A 34 -4.27 -9.19 -3.32
C PHE A 34 -5.71 -9.47 -3.71
N VAL A 35 -5.90 -9.86 -4.98
CA VAL A 35 -7.18 -10.33 -5.51
C VAL A 35 -6.93 -11.69 -6.16
N ARG A 36 -7.79 -12.67 -5.89
CA ARG A 36 -7.68 -13.99 -6.52
C ARG A 36 -7.67 -13.84 -8.05
N ALA A 37 -6.81 -14.62 -8.72
CA ALA A 37 -6.53 -14.46 -10.15
C ALA A 37 -7.79 -14.49 -11.01
N HIS A 38 -8.72 -15.42 -10.73
CA HIS A 38 -9.94 -15.58 -11.52
C HIS A 38 -10.97 -14.48 -11.31
N LEU A 39 -10.74 -13.59 -10.34
CA LEU A 39 -11.63 -12.47 -10.01
C LEU A 39 -11.03 -11.12 -10.37
N ARG A 40 -9.82 -11.11 -10.92
CA ARG A 40 -9.19 -9.86 -11.36
C ARG A 40 -9.96 -9.26 -12.53
N GLY A 41 -9.92 -7.92 -12.63
CA GLY A 41 -10.64 -7.21 -13.68
C GLY A 41 -12.10 -6.93 -13.38
N ARG A 42 -12.60 -7.30 -12.21
CA ARG A 42 -14.00 -7.07 -11.80
C ARG A 42 -14.18 -5.86 -10.87
N GLY A 43 -13.15 -5.03 -10.73
CA GLY A 43 -13.20 -3.86 -9.86
C GLY A 43 -13.05 -4.15 -8.37
N ILE A 44 -12.74 -5.38 -7.99
CA ILE A 44 -12.58 -5.78 -6.58
C ILE A 44 -11.38 -5.08 -5.96
N GLY A 45 -10.24 -5.02 -6.65
CA GLY A 45 -9.04 -4.34 -6.19
C GLY A 45 -9.29 -2.85 -5.97
N LYS A 46 -10.00 -2.21 -6.90
CA LYS A 46 -10.38 -0.79 -6.78
C LYS A 46 -11.30 -0.57 -5.60
N ALA A 47 -12.30 -1.44 -5.41
CA ALA A 47 -13.23 -1.35 -4.30
C ALA A 47 -12.50 -1.50 -2.96
N LEU A 48 -11.56 -2.43 -2.88
CA LEU A 48 -10.78 -2.67 -1.68
C LEU A 48 -9.85 -1.49 -1.37
N LEU A 49 -9.23 -0.91 -2.38
CA LEU A 49 -8.39 0.28 -2.22
C LEU A 49 -9.23 1.47 -1.73
N LYS A 50 -10.43 1.64 -2.26
CA LYS A 50 -11.37 2.67 -1.77
C LYS A 50 -11.76 2.44 -0.31
N ALA A 51 -11.95 1.18 0.08
CA ALA A 51 -12.26 0.85 1.47
C ALA A 51 -11.09 1.19 2.41
N VAL A 52 -9.85 0.94 1.98
CA VAL A 52 -8.66 1.34 2.75
C VAL A 52 -8.58 2.86 2.85
N ALA A 53 -8.88 3.58 1.78
CA ALA A 53 -8.92 5.04 1.80
C ALA A 53 -9.98 5.57 2.77
N SER A 54 -11.16 4.95 2.80
CA SER A 54 -12.22 5.29 3.77
C SER A 54 -11.75 5.06 5.21
N GLU A 55 -11.03 3.98 5.44
CA GLU A 55 -10.45 3.70 6.77
C GLU A 55 -9.43 4.76 7.16
N ALA A 56 -8.62 5.24 6.21
CA ALA A 56 -7.68 6.33 6.46
C ALA A 56 -8.41 7.60 6.88
N VAL A 57 -9.49 7.95 6.18
CA VAL A 57 -10.32 9.10 6.55
C VAL A 57 -10.89 8.95 7.96
N ASN A 58 -11.45 7.77 8.26
CA ASN A 58 -12.05 7.49 9.57
C ASN A 58 -11.06 7.57 10.72
N ARG A 59 -9.79 7.25 10.46
CA ARG A 59 -8.71 7.32 11.46
C ARG A 59 -8.05 8.69 11.54
N GLY A 60 -8.50 9.66 10.74
CA GLY A 60 -7.90 10.99 10.70
C GLY A 60 -6.52 11.00 10.04
N CYS A 61 -6.23 10.04 9.20
CA CYS A 61 -4.97 9.97 8.48
C CYS A 61 -4.90 10.99 7.37
N THR A 62 -3.72 11.57 7.16
CA THR A 62 -3.49 12.60 6.15
C THR A 62 -2.85 12.06 4.89
N ARG A 63 -2.41 10.80 4.90
CA ARG A 63 -1.82 10.18 3.73
C ARG A 63 -2.08 8.67 3.71
N LEU A 64 -2.07 8.14 2.51
CA LEU A 64 -2.15 6.73 2.22
C LEU A 64 -1.08 6.43 1.17
N ASN A 65 -0.13 5.58 1.51
CA ASN A 65 1.00 5.24 0.65
C ASN A 65 1.01 3.77 0.30
N TRP A 66 1.49 3.44 -0.88
CA TRP A 66 1.83 2.08 -1.28
C TRP A 66 2.92 2.13 -2.33
N HIS A 67 3.49 0.98 -2.63
CA HIS A 67 4.55 0.87 -3.61
C HIS A 67 4.04 0.28 -4.92
N VAL A 68 4.69 0.66 -6.00
CA VAL A 68 4.47 0.08 -7.32
C VAL A 68 5.85 -0.11 -7.97
N LEU A 69 6.01 -1.21 -8.70
CA LEU A 69 7.23 -1.45 -9.42
C LEU A 69 7.40 -0.40 -10.53
N ASP A 70 8.57 0.17 -10.64
CA ASP A 70 8.85 1.29 -11.55
C ASP A 70 8.53 0.98 -13.02
N TRP A 71 8.65 -0.28 -13.42
CA TRP A 71 8.35 -0.72 -14.79
C TRP A 71 6.89 -1.10 -15.02
N ASN A 72 6.05 -1.10 -13.99
CA ASN A 72 4.65 -1.54 -14.08
C ASN A 72 3.76 -0.40 -14.56
N GLU A 73 3.89 -0.07 -15.84
CA GLU A 73 3.17 1.04 -16.47
C GLU A 73 1.64 0.96 -16.34
N PRO A 74 0.99 -0.20 -16.56
CA PRO A 74 -0.45 -0.28 -16.42
C PRO A 74 -0.93 0.04 -15.00
N ALA A 75 -0.22 -0.44 -13.97
CA ALA A 75 -0.55 -0.15 -12.59
C ALA A 75 -0.34 1.33 -12.27
N ILE A 76 0.75 1.93 -12.74
CA ILE A 76 1.04 3.36 -12.55
C ILE A 76 -0.08 4.20 -13.15
N HIS A 77 -0.51 3.91 -14.38
CA HIS A 77 -1.62 4.61 -15.01
C HIS A 77 -2.92 4.47 -14.21
N PHE A 78 -3.20 3.27 -13.74
CA PHE A 78 -4.38 2.99 -12.94
C PHE A 78 -4.39 3.82 -11.65
N TYR A 79 -3.27 3.86 -10.93
CA TYR A 79 -3.16 4.62 -9.68
C TYR A 79 -3.26 6.13 -9.92
N LYS A 80 -2.64 6.65 -10.97
CA LYS A 80 -2.77 8.06 -11.33
C LYS A 80 -4.23 8.44 -11.64
N HIS A 81 -4.96 7.54 -12.28
CA HIS A 81 -6.38 7.74 -12.59
C HIS A 81 -7.23 7.85 -11.33
N LEU A 82 -6.80 7.19 -10.25
CA LEU A 82 -7.46 7.26 -8.95
C LEU A 82 -7.06 8.48 -8.13
N GLY A 83 -6.16 9.31 -8.63
CA GLY A 83 -5.70 10.51 -7.94
C GLY A 83 -4.39 10.35 -7.18
N ALA A 84 -3.71 9.21 -7.31
CA ALA A 84 -2.42 9.01 -6.67
C ALA A 84 -1.30 9.77 -7.37
N SER A 85 -0.31 10.21 -6.60
CA SER A 85 0.91 10.83 -7.11
C SER A 85 2.06 9.84 -7.01
N ILE A 86 2.91 9.82 -8.03
CA ILE A 86 4.12 9.01 -8.02
C ILE A 86 5.28 9.87 -7.52
N LEU A 87 5.89 9.45 -6.40
CA LEU A 87 6.98 10.19 -5.77
C LEU A 87 8.31 9.75 -6.38
N LYS A 88 8.73 10.39 -7.46
CA LYS A 88 9.92 10.01 -8.23
C LYS A 88 11.22 10.36 -7.53
N ASP A 89 11.21 11.34 -6.65
CA ASP A 89 12.41 11.81 -5.96
C ASP A 89 12.79 10.97 -4.75
N TRP A 90 11.94 10.02 -4.37
CA TRP A 90 12.15 9.16 -3.24
C TRP A 90 12.64 7.79 -3.69
N ARG A 91 13.61 7.25 -2.97
CA ARG A 91 14.13 5.92 -3.21
C ARG A 91 14.06 5.10 -1.95
N ILE A 92 13.76 3.82 -2.09
CA ILE A 92 13.74 2.89 -0.96
C ILE A 92 15.17 2.54 -0.60
N CYS A 93 15.51 2.68 0.69
CA CYS A 93 16.75 2.16 1.23
C CYS A 93 16.39 0.92 2.03
N ARG A 94 17.14 -0.15 1.83
CA ARG A 94 16.88 -1.42 2.50
C ARG A 94 18.17 -2.04 2.99
N VAL A 95 18.09 -2.54 4.20
CA VAL A 95 19.12 -3.42 4.76
C VAL A 95 18.42 -4.74 5.06
N SER A 96 18.97 -5.84 4.61
CA SER A 96 18.35 -7.15 4.74
C SER A 96 19.31 -8.19 5.28
N ASP A 97 18.75 -9.19 5.99
CA ASP A 97 19.49 -10.39 6.42
C ASP A 97 20.77 -10.06 7.21
N GLU A 98 21.90 -10.56 6.73
CA GLU A 98 23.21 -10.38 7.38
C GLU A 98 23.61 -8.91 7.49
N ASP A 99 23.16 -8.07 6.57
CA ASP A 99 23.51 -6.65 6.58
C ASP A 99 22.85 -5.92 7.75
N ILE A 100 21.70 -6.38 8.21
CA ILE A 100 21.06 -5.82 9.40
C ILE A 100 21.95 -6.06 10.62
N ALA A 101 22.45 -7.28 10.77
CA ALA A 101 23.32 -7.64 11.88
C ALA A 101 24.64 -6.88 11.83
N ALA A 102 25.23 -6.73 10.65
CA ALA A 102 26.45 -5.96 10.46
C ALA A 102 26.28 -4.50 10.85
N LEU A 103 25.15 -3.89 10.42
CA LEU A 103 24.83 -2.51 10.78
C LEU A 103 24.63 -2.37 12.31
N ALA A 104 23.96 -3.32 12.94
CA ALA A 104 23.70 -3.31 14.37
C ALA A 104 25.02 -3.44 15.17
N GLY A 105 26.00 -4.17 14.64
CA GLY A 105 27.31 -4.33 15.26
C GLY A 105 28.20 -3.09 15.22
N GLY A 106 27.79 -2.04 14.52
CA GLY A 106 28.50 -0.76 14.51
C GLY A 106 29.79 -0.76 13.70
N SER A 107 29.93 -1.70 12.79
CA SER A 107 31.14 -1.78 11.96
C SER A 107 30.95 -1.16 10.59
#